data_f9427f8bd3c3890098e595f1cd7c030e
#
_entry.id   f9427f8bd3c3890098e595f1cd7c030e
#
_cell.length_a   1.000
_cell.length_b   1.000
_cell.length_c   1.000
_cell.angle_alpha   90.00
_cell.angle_beta   90.00
_cell.angle_gamma   90.00
#
_symmetry.space_group_name_H-M   'P 1'
#
loop_
_entity.id
_entity.type
_entity.pdbx_description
1 polymer ?
#
loop_
_entity_poly.entity_id
_entity_poly.type
_entity_poly.pdbx_seq_one_letter_code
_entity_poly.pdbx_strand_id
1 'polypeptide(L)'
;MTYTITARKTLTSGELAQIKELVAICNEQDGLDLKVNPGMLEKRSGEHEEDFVCYADGKLVGFLGLYVFHGGEAEVSGMVHPAYRRKGIFTALQAQAADACRRRGIPSQLFIIQRDSQSGKSYMERIGGEYQFSEYWMDLGEKQRATVSGNVLLRPEIASDYETLIWLNVHGFQMEEERAREMAENMAGDPKSTTHLMIVDDKAIGKISVNKDESKAFIYGFCVHPDHQGKGYGRQALAQTIERLVEEGCPQVSLEVACENSSALGLYESCGFFVKSANDYYKLAL
;
A
#
# COMPACT_ATOMS: atom_id res chain seq x y z
N MET A 1 26.50 23.09 -6.62
CA MET A 1 25.18 22.87 -7.21
C MET A 1 24.15 23.37 -6.21
N THR A 2 23.29 24.26 -6.63
CA THR A 2 22.26 24.83 -5.75
C THR A 2 20.96 24.06 -6.00
N TYR A 3 20.31 23.59 -4.94
CA TYR A 3 18.98 22.98 -5.00
C TYR A 3 18.08 23.57 -3.91
N THR A 4 16.78 23.52 -4.14
CA THR A 4 15.77 24.03 -3.19
C THR A 4 14.81 22.91 -2.85
N ILE A 5 14.55 22.71 -1.56
CA ILE A 5 13.52 21.80 -1.08
C ILE A 5 12.33 22.61 -0.59
N THR A 6 11.15 22.16 -0.96
CA THR A 6 9.90 22.80 -0.53
C THR A 6 8.93 21.73 -0.04
N ALA A 7 8.37 21.97 1.15
CA ALA A 7 7.28 21.16 1.68
C ALA A 7 5.96 21.55 1.03
N ARG A 8 5.10 20.60 0.81
CA ARG A 8 3.77 20.74 0.21
C ARG A 8 2.71 20.09 1.09
N LYS A 9 1.59 20.77 1.21
CA LYS A 9 0.35 20.20 1.80
C LYS A 9 -0.53 19.54 0.74
N THR A 10 -0.45 20.05 -0.48
CA THR A 10 -1.09 19.50 -1.68
C THR A 10 -0.15 19.66 -2.84
N LEU A 11 -0.25 18.79 -3.83
CA LEU A 11 0.54 18.85 -5.06
C LEU A 11 -0.32 19.40 -6.21
N THR A 12 0.28 20.26 -7.02
CA THR A 12 -0.34 20.70 -8.28
C THR A 12 -0.32 19.57 -9.31
N SER A 13 -1.18 19.64 -10.33
CA SER A 13 -1.16 18.68 -11.44
C SER A 13 0.19 18.64 -12.17
N GLY A 14 0.89 19.79 -12.25
CA GLY A 14 2.25 19.87 -12.79
C GLY A 14 3.28 19.15 -11.93
N GLU A 15 3.22 19.26 -10.61
CA GLU A 15 4.11 18.54 -9.67
C GLU A 15 3.83 17.04 -9.71
N LEU A 16 2.57 16.62 -9.75
CA LEU A 16 2.20 15.20 -9.90
C LEU A 16 2.76 14.60 -11.19
N ALA A 17 2.68 15.32 -12.32
CA ALA A 17 3.25 14.88 -13.58
C ALA A 17 4.78 14.75 -13.51
N GLN A 18 5.48 15.73 -12.88
CA GLN A 18 6.93 15.68 -12.70
C GLN A 18 7.36 14.55 -11.74
N ILE A 19 6.60 14.29 -10.67
CA ILE A 19 6.86 13.16 -9.77
C ILE A 19 6.71 11.83 -10.54
N LYS A 20 5.66 11.68 -11.35
CA LYS A 20 5.44 10.50 -12.19
C LYS A 20 6.60 10.27 -13.17
N GLU A 21 7.11 11.34 -13.80
CA GLU A 21 8.28 11.28 -14.67
C GLU A 21 9.53 10.86 -13.89
N LEU A 22 9.76 11.43 -12.71
CA LEU A 22 10.90 11.09 -11.85
C LEU A 22 10.86 9.62 -11.41
N VAL A 23 9.67 9.09 -11.05
CA VAL A 23 9.46 7.67 -10.74
C VAL A 23 9.86 6.81 -11.93
N ALA A 24 9.39 7.13 -13.14
CA ALA A 24 9.69 6.36 -14.35
C ALA A 24 11.20 6.32 -14.62
N ILE A 25 11.89 7.46 -14.52
CA ILE A 25 13.35 7.54 -14.70
C ILE A 25 14.09 6.69 -13.65
N CYS A 26 13.66 6.74 -12.38
CA CYS A 26 14.30 5.97 -11.32
C CYS A 26 14.05 4.46 -11.49
N ASN A 27 12.82 4.08 -11.84
CA ASN A 27 12.46 2.68 -12.07
C ASN A 27 13.24 2.08 -13.25
N GLU A 28 13.31 2.79 -14.38
CA GLU A 28 14.06 2.36 -15.56
C GLU A 28 15.56 2.20 -15.23
N GLN A 29 16.16 3.18 -14.57
CA GLN A 29 17.59 3.16 -14.24
C GLN A 29 17.97 2.04 -13.27
N ASP A 30 17.13 1.74 -12.29
CA ASP A 30 17.45 0.82 -11.20
C ASP A 30 16.79 -0.58 -11.38
N GLY A 31 15.93 -0.75 -12.38
CA GLY A 31 15.15 -1.98 -12.58
C GLY A 31 14.12 -2.21 -11.47
N LEU A 32 13.50 -1.15 -10.94
CA LEU A 32 12.60 -1.19 -9.81
C LEU A 32 11.15 -0.86 -10.21
N ASP A 33 10.24 -1.04 -9.25
CA ASP A 33 8.85 -0.60 -9.31
C ASP A 33 8.49 0.08 -7.98
N LEU A 34 8.90 1.35 -7.85
CA LEU A 34 8.79 2.10 -6.59
C LEU A 34 7.34 2.33 -6.17
N LYS A 35 7.02 2.01 -4.93
CA LYS A 35 5.71 2.22 -4.31
C LYS A 35 5.54 3.69 -3.93
N VAL A 36 4.84 4.48 -4.75
CA VAL A 36 4.64 5.94 -4.54
C VAL A 36 3.18 6.32 -4.31
N ASN A 37 2.24 5.41 -4.46
CA ASN A 37 0.80 5.61 -4.20
C ASN A 37 0.21 6.88 -4.86
N PRO A 38 0.20 7.02 -6.20
CA PRO A 38 -0.22 8.25 -6.89
C PRO A 38 -1.62 8.73 -6.49
N GLY A 39 -2.57 7.82 -6.29
CA GLY A 39 -3.93 8.14 -5.88
C GLY A 39 -4.01 8.82 -4.50
N MET A 40 -3.07 8.54 -3.61
CA MET A 40 -2.98 9.23 -2.31
C MET A 40 -2.35 10.61 -2.46
N LEU A 41 -1.38 10.78 -3.35
CA LEU A 41 -0.78 12.08 -3.65
C LEU A 41 -1.82 13.05 -4.23
N GLU A 42 -2.74 12.57 -5.05
CA GLU A 42 -3.83 13.36 -5.65
C GLU A 42 -4.89 13.78 -4.62
N LYS A 43 -5.06 12.99 -3.54
CA LYS A 43 -6.13 13.16 -2.54
C LYS A 43 -5.64 13.74 -1.21
N ARG A 44 -4.51 14.46 -1.19
CA ARG A 44 -3.99 15.10 0.03
C ARG A 44 -5.04 16.04 0.64
N SER A 45 -5.27 15.95 1.94
CA SER A 45 -6.26 16.78 2.66
C SER A 45 -5.92 18.28 2.67
N GLY A 46 -4.64 18.62 2.49
CA GLY A 46 -4.14 19.99 2.61
C GLY A 46 -3.94 20.46 4.07
N GLU A 47 -4.14 19.58 5.04
CA GLU A 47 -3.96 19.93 6.46
C GLU A 47 -2.48 19.97 6.87
N HIS A 48 -1.70 19.00 6.41
CA HIS A 48 -0.32 18.81 6.82
C HIS A 48 0.66 18.87 5.65
N GLU A 49 1.92 19.19 5.95
CA GLU A 49 3.04 19.05 5.02
C GLU A 49 3.45 17.58 4.97
N GLU A 50 3.10 16.91 3.87
CA GLU A 50 3.33 15.47 3.68
C GLU A 50 4.16 15.16 2.44
N ASP A 51 4.37 16.13 1.55
CA ASP A 51 5.15 15.95 0.34
C ASP A 51 6.31 16.94 0.28
N PHE A 52 7.51 16.43 0.03
CA PHE A 52 8.73 17.20 -0.01
C PHE A 52 9.36 17.08 -1.40
N VAL A 53 9.43 18.20 -2.12
CA VAL A 53 9.94 18.26 -3.49
C VAL A 53 11.27 19.00 -3.55
N CYS A 54 12.23 18.45 -4.27
CA CYS A 54 13.54 19.07 -4.48
C CYS A 54 13.70 19.47 -5.93
N TYR A 55 14.00 20.75 -6.15
CA TYR A 55 14.27 21.31 -7.47
C TYR A 55 15.74 21.69 -7.60
N ALA A 56 16.34 21.37 -8.74
CA ALA A 56 17.65 21.86 -9.17
C ALA A 56 17.54 22.33 -10.63
N ASP A 57 18.03 23.55 -10.91
CA ASP A 57 17.97 24.16 -12.24
C ASP A 57 16.57 24.13 -12.88
N GLY A 58 15.53 24.33 -12.05
CA GLY A 58 14.12 24.32 -12.47
C GLY A 58 13.51 22.95 -12.72
N LYS A 59 14.26 21.86 -12.53
CA LYS A 59 13.77 20.48 -12.67
C LYS A 59 13.51 19.83 -11.31
N LEU A 60 12.45 19.04 -11.21
CA LEU A 60 12.20 18.21 -10.02
C LEU A 60 13.19 17.04 -10.05
N VAL A 61 14.10 17.00 -9.07
CA VAL A 61 15.18 16.01 -9.00
C VAL A 61 15.11 15.11 -7.76
N GLY A 62 14.18 15.39 -6.85
CA GLY A 62 13.96 14.57 -5.67
C GLY A 62 12.56 14.73 -5.15
N PHE A 63 12.03 13.65 -4.60
CA PHE A 63 10.72 13.61 -3.97
C PHE A 63 10.76 12.69 -2.73
N LEU A 64 10.02 13.07 -1.70
CA LEU A 64 9.71 12.24 -0.54
C LEU A 64 8.28 12.52 -0.12
N GLY A 65 7.45 11.48 -0.04
CA GLY A 65 6.08 11.52 0.47
C GLY A 65 5.97 10.81 1.81
N LEU A 66 5.19 11.40 2.73
CA LEU A 66 4.75 10.80 3.98
C LEU A 66 3.33 10.26 3.83
N TYR A 67 3.06 9.08 4.36
CA TYR A 67 1.73 8.48 4.42
C TYR A 67 1.45 8.08 5.87
N VAL A 68 0.52 8.80 6.49
CA VAL A 68 0.18 8.62 7.91
C VAL A 68 -1.20 8.00 8.00
N PHE A 69 -1.24 6.71 8.26
CA PHE A 69 -2.49 5.97 8.43
C PHE A 69 -2.93 5.96 9.90
N HIS A 70 -1.96 6.01 10.83
CA HIS A 70 -2.17 6.01 12.27
C HIS A 70 -1.14 6.93 12.91
N GLY A 71 -1.48 7.60 14.00
CA GLY A 71 -0.61 8.58 14.65
C GLY A 71 0.73 8.06 15.20
N GLY A 72 0.97 6.75 15.15
CA GLY A 72 2.19 6.13 15.70
C GLY A 72 3.40 6.11 14.77
N GLU A 73 3.20 6.19 13.45
CA GLU A 73 4.30 6.23 12.49
C GLU A 73 3.87 6.80 11.14
N ALA A 74 4.85 7.31 10.38
CA ALA A 74 4.67 7.79 9.02
C ALA A 74 5.43 6.89 8.04
N GLU A 75 4.73 6.26 7.11
CA GLU A 75 5.39 5.58 6.00
C GLU A 75 6.07 6.60 5.08
N VAL A 76 7.26 6.24 4.61
CA VAL A 76 8.10 7.08 3.76
C VAL A 76 8.38 6.38 2.45
N SER A 77 8.00 7.01 1.36
CA SER A 77 8.43 6.63 0.02
C SER A 77 9.07 7.82 -0.68
N GLY A 78 10.16 7.58 -1.41
CA GLY A 78 10.82 8.69 -2.09
C GLY A 78 12.00 8.27 -2.92
N MET A 79 12.47 9.21 -3.76
CA MET A 79 13.56 8.95 -4.67
C MET A 79 14.34 10.24 -5.01
N VAL A 80 15.52 10.04 -5.58
CA VAL A 80 16.33 11.10 -6.17
C VAL A 80 16.74 10.66 -7.58
N HIS A 81 16.60 11.57 -8.52
CA HIS A 81 17.01 11.38 -9.91
C HIS A 81 18.47 10.86 -9.98
N PRO A 82 18.77 9.80 -10.76
CA PRO A 82 20.08 9.15 -10.75
C PRO A 82 21.29 10.10 -10.90
N ALA A 83 21.23 11.07 -11.81
CA ALA A 83 22.31 12.05 -12.01
C ALA A 83 22.52 13.02 -10.83
N TYR A 84 21.60 13.06 -9.88
CA TYR A 84 21.63 13.96 -8.71
C TYR A 84 21.88 13.23 -7.40
N ARG A 85 22.05 11.91 -7.42
CA ARG A 85 22.36 11.09 -6.23
C ARG A 85 23.74 11.42 -5.64
N ARG A 86 23.97 11.02 -4.40
CA ARG A 86 25.22 11.19 -3.62
C ARG A 86 25.61 12.64 -3.37
N LYS A 87 24.63 13.57 -3.44
CA LYS A 87 24.80 15.00 -3.19
C LYS A 87 24.03 15.48 -1.94
N GLY A 88 23.58 14.57 -1.07
CA GLY A 88 22.88 14.89 0.16
C GLY A 88 21.38 15.22 0.01
N ILE A 89 20.82 15.20 -1.22
CA ILE A 89 19.44 15.61 -1.48
C ILE A 89 18.44 14.76 -0.69
N PHE A 90 18.55 13.42 -0.72
CA PHE A 90 17.61 12.58 0.00
C PHE A 90 17.71 12.78 1.52
N THR A 91 18.92 12.97 2.05
CA THR A 91 19.13 13.27 3.48
C THR A 91 18.45 14.59 3.88
N ALA A 92 18.52 15.60 3.02
CA ALA A 92 17.87 16.88 3.29
C ALA A 92 16.34 16.80 3.19
N LEU A 93 15.80 16.01 2.23
CA LEU A 93 14.35 15.71 2.14
C LEU A 93 13.87 15.00 3.39
N GLN A 94 14.58 13.94 3.81
CA GLN A 94 14.24 13.17 5.01
C GLN A 94 14.30 14.01 6.28
N ALA A 95 15.27 14.92 6.41
CA ALA A 95 15.36 15.80 7.58
C ALA A 95 14.13 16.72 7.69
N GLN A 96 13.66 17.33 6.59
CA GLN A 96 12.44 18.13 6.61
C GLN A 96 11.19 17.28 6.91
N ALA A 97 11.10 16.08 6.34
CA ALA A 97 10.01 15.13 6.62
C ALA A 97 10.01 14.72 8.10
N ALA A 98 11.18 14.45 8.69
CA ALA A 98 11.33 14.13 10.10
C ALA A 98 10.86 15.29 11.01
N ASP A 99 11.22 16.52 10.67
CA ASP A 99 10.75 17.70 11.40
C ASP A 99 9.24 17.89 11.29
N ALA A 100 8.63 17.58 10.14
CA ALA A 100 7.17 17.59 9.99
C ALA A 100 6.51 16.51 10.88
N CYS A 101 7.08 15.30 10.93
CA CYS A 101 6.63 14.24 11.85
C CYS A 101 6.72 14.69 13.32
N ARG A 102 7.86 15.24 13.75
CA ARG A 102 8.04 15.73 15.13
C ARG A 102 7.02 16.80 15.53
N ARG A 103 6.72 17.75 14.63
CA ARG A 103 5.69 18.79 14.87
C ARG A 103 4.30 18.18 15.05
N ARG A 104 4.04 16.99 14.50
CA ARG A 104 2.76 16.26 14.60
C ARG A 104 2.76 15.23 15.75
N GLY A 105 3.86 15.11 16.51
CA GLY A 105 4.00 14.10 17.55
C GLY A 105 4.12 12.66 17.04
N ILE A 106 4.51 12.48 15.77
CA ILE A 106 4.74 11.16 15.17
C ILE A 106 6.15 10.70 15.56
N PRO A 107 6.31 9.61 16.32
CA PRO A 107 7.59 9.24 16.92
C PRO A 107 8.54 8.50 15.98
N SER A 108 8.07 8.01 14.83
CA SER A 108 8.89 7.22 13.92
C SER A 108 8.49 7.35 12.46
N GLN A 109 9.47 7.11 11.59
CA GLN A 109 9.29 6.94 10.15
C GLN A 109 9.48 5.47 9.78
N LEU A 110 8.62 4.93 8.88
CA LEU A 110 8.68 3.59 8.34
C LEU A 110 9.01 3.67 6.85
N PHE A 111 10.27 3.42 6.49
CA PHE A 111 10.74 3.49 5.11
C PHE A 111 10.36 2.27 4.31
N ILE A 112 9.77 2.46 3.14
CA ILE A 112 9.44 1.41 2.19
C ILE A 112 10.60 1.31 1.19
N ILE A 113 11.36 0.23 1.25
CA ILE A 113 12.52 -0.01 0.40
C ILE A 113 12.27 -1.24 -0.46
N GLN A 114 12.16 -1.08 -1.76
CA GLN A 114 12.08 -2.24 -2.64
C GLN A 114 13.33 -3.10 -2.47
N ARG A 115 13.16 -4.41 -2.31
CA ARG A 115 14.23 -5.35 -1.91
C ARG A 115 15.47 -5.28 -2.77
N ASP A 116 15.32 -5.00 -4.07
CA ASP A 116 16.43 -4.91 -5.02
C ASP A 116 17.10 -3.53 -5.07
N SER A 117 16.59 -2.55 -4.31
CA SER A 117 17.13 -1.20 -4.24
C SER A 117 18.42 -1.14 -3.42
N GLN A 118 19.57 -1.22 -4.09
CA GLN A 118 20.87 -1.07 -3.43
C GLN A 118 21.07 0.30 -2.78
N SER A 119 20.59 1.35 -3.45
CA SER A 119 20.67 2.73 -2.93
C SER A 119 19.82 2.93 -1.68
N GLY A 120 18.62 2.34 -1.63
CA GLY A 120 17.72 2.36 -0.48
C GLY A 120 18.30 1.62 0.72
N LYS A 121 18.78 0.38 0.51
CA LYS A 121 19.43 -0.42 1.57
C LYS A 121 20.63 0.31 2.16
N SER A 122 21.56 0.79 1.32
CA SER A 122 22.72 1.56 1.78
C SER A 122 22.36 2.83 2.52
N TYR A 123 21.21 3.43 2.18
CA TYR A 123 20.71 4.59 2.92
C TYR A 123 20.24 4.19 4.32
N MET A 124 19.44 3.12 4.43
CA MET A 124 18.94 2.59 5.72
C MET A 124 20.10 2.19 6.66
N GLU A 125 21.06 1.45 6.15
CA GLU A 125 22.28 1.09 6.90
C GLU A 125 23.01 2.32 7.45
N ARG A 126 23.16 3.37 6.62
CA ARG A 126 23.89 4.59 7.02
C ARG A 126 23.18 5.40 8.10
N ILE A 127 21.85 5.43 8.11
CA ILE A 127 21.07 6.22 9.08
C ILE A 127 20.60 5.40 10.28
N GLY A 128 20.93 4.10 10.34
CA GLY A 128 20.55 3.22 11.44
C GLY A 128 19.06 2.80 11.39
N GLY A 129 18.48 2.65 10.20
CA GLY A 129 17.14 2.13 10.05
C GLY A 129 17.06 0.66 10.45
N GLU A 130 16.10 0.30 11.29
CA GLU A 130 15.89 -1.05 11.81
C GLU A 130 14.88 -1.80 10.95
N TYR A 131 15.27 -2.93 10.37
CA TYR A 131 14.35 -3.81 9.63
C TYR A 131 13.20 -4.26 10.53
N GLN A 132 11.98 -4.21 10.00
CA GLN A 132 10.76 -4.62 10.72
C GLN A 132 10.13 -5.86 10.10
N PHE A 133 9.73 -5.77 8.84
CA PHE A 133 9.07 -6.84 8.08
C PHE A 133 9.22 -6.61 6.58
N SER A 134 8.71 -7.57 5.80
CA SER A 134 8.65 -7.46 4.34
C SER A 134 7.28 -7.86 3.81
N GLU A 135 6.92 -7.28 2.67
CA GLU A 135 5.72 -7.63 1.92
C GLU A 135 6.07 -7.99 0.47
N TYR A 136 5.41 -9.02 -0.04
CA TYR A 136 5.40 -9.31 -1.47
C TYR A 136 4.31 -8.48 -2.15
N TRP A 137 4.66 -7.84 -3.24
CA TRP A 137 3.70 -7.41 -4.25
C TRP A 137 3.45 -8.58 -5.19
N MET A 138 2.19 -8.95 -5.38
CA MET A 138 1.80 -10.04 -6.25
C MET A 138 0.85 -9.54 -7.34
N ASP A 139 1.09 -9.97 -8.57
CA ASP A 139 0.22 -9.71 -9.71
C ASP A 139 -0.48 -11.01 -10.14
N LEU A 140 -1.72 -10.88 -10.63
CA LEU A 140 -2.45 -11.99 -11.23
C LEU A 140 -1.85 -12.34 -12.59
N GLY A 141 -1.45 -13.60 -12.76
CA GLY A 141 -0.93 -14.12 -14.04
C GLY A 141 -2.02 -14.38 -15.06
N GLU A 142 -1.62 -14.48 -16.32
CA GLU A 142 -2.54 -14.80 -17.43
C GLU A 142 -3.01 -16.27 -17.41
N LYS A 143 -2.29 -17.16 -16.75
CA LYS A 143 -2.51 -18.61 -16.77
C LYS A 143 -3.19 -19.10 -15.50
N GLN A 144 -4.30 -19.81 -15.70
CA GLN A 144 -5.10 -20.56 -14.73
C GLN A 144 -5.90 -19.71 -13.72
N ARG A 145 -7.07 -19.29 -14.14
CA ARG A 145 -8.15 -18.89 -13.26
C ARG A 145 -8.74 -20.15 -12.63
N ALA A 146 -8.61 -20.30 -11.33
CA ALA A 146 -9.27 -21.39 -10.63
C ALA A 146 -10.78 -21.11 -10.62
N THR A 147 -11.55 -21.86 -11.39
CA THR A 147 -13.01 -21.96 -11.16
C THR A 147 -13.22 -22.74 -9.90
N VAL A 148 -13.75 -22.13 -8.88
CA VAL A 148 -14.02 -22.78 -7.59
C VAL A 148 -15.51 -22.74 -7.33
N SER A 149 -16.17 -23.91 -7.41
CA SER A 149 -17.53 -24.07 -6.91
C SER A 149 -17.53 -24.17 -5.38
N GLY A 150 -18.49 -23.56 -4.72
CA GLY A 150 -18.62 -23.61 -3.27
C GLY A 150 -19.85 -22.89 -2.77
N ASN A 151 -19.99 -22.80 -1.46
CA ASN A 151 -21.15 -22.23 -0.77
C ASN A 151 -20.89 -20.82 -0.19
N VAL A 152 -19.74 -20.19 -0.51
CA VAL A 152 -19.49 -18.80 -0.12
C VAL A 152 -20.29 -17.87 -1.02
N LEU A 153 -21.13 -17.04 -0.42
CA LEU A 153 -21.79 -15.94 -1.09
C LEU A 153 -21.01 -14.64 -0.80
N LEU A 154 -20.57 -13.95 -1.85
CA LEU A 154 -20.01 -12.60 -1.72
C LEU A 154 -21.15 -11.57 -1.82
N ARG A 155 -21.40 -10.88 -0.73
CA ARG A 155 -22.40 -9.82 -0.64
C ARG A 155 -21.72 -8.46 -0.43
N PRO A 156 -22.03 -7.43 -1.23
CA PRO A 156 -21.55 -6.09 -0.94
C PRO A 156 -21.92 -5.65 0.48
N GLU A 157 -21.04 -4.91 1.13
CA GLU A 157 -21.32 -4.31 2.43
C GLU A 157 -22.48 -3.30 2.36
N ILE A 158 -23.21 -3.19 3.45
CA ILE A 158 -24.23 -2.16 3.66
C ILE A 158 -23.97 -1.47 5.00
N ALA A 159 -24.61 -0.31 5.23
CA ALA A 159 -24.35 0.49 6.43
C ALA A 159 -24.57 -0.27 7.75
N SER A 160 -25.47 -1.25 7.79
CA SER A 160 -25.69 -2.07 8.99
C SER A 160 -24.58 -3.10 9.28
N ASP A 161 -23.63 -3.28 8.36
CA ASP A 161 -22.52 -4.21 8.54
C ASP A 161 -21.33 -3.59 9.30
N TYR A 162 -21.41 -2.31 9.68
CA TYR A 162 -20.29 -1.57 10.29
C TYR A 162 -19.65 -2.32 11.47
N GLU A 163 -20.44 -2.76 12.45
CA GLU A 163 -19.91 -3.52 13.59
C GLU A 163 -19.38 -4.91 13.19
N THR A 164 -19.95 -5.53 12.15
CA THR A 164 -19.43 -6.78 11.57
C THR A 164 -18.04 -6.58 10.94
N LEU A 165 -17.83 -5.47 10.24
CA LEU A 165 -16.54 -5.13 9.66
C LEU A 165 -15.47 -4.91 10.72
N ILE A 166 -15.82 -4.20 11.81
CA ILE A 166 -14.91 -4.01 12.96
C ILE A 166 -14.58 -5.36 13.57
N TRP A 167 -15.58 -6.20 13.85
CA TRP A 167 -15.38 -7.53 14.40
C TRP A 167 -14.47 -8.41 13.53
N LEU A 168 -14.64 -8.36 12.20
CA LEU A 168 -13.77 -9.07 11.25
C LEU A 168 -12.34 -8.50 11.23
N ASN A 169 -12.17 -7.18 11.38
CA ASN A 169 -10.85 -6.56 11.49
C ASN A 169 -10.13 -7.02 12.78
N VAL A 170 -10.83 -6.99 13.92
CA VAL A 170 -10.27 -7.42 15.20
C VAL A 170 -9.85 -8.88 15.16
N HIS A 171 -10.73 -9.79 14.71
CA HIS A 171 -10.47 -11.23 14.78
C HIS A 171 -9.67 -11.74 13.58
N GLY A 172 -9.89 -11.21 12.39
CA GLY A 172 -9.21 -11.63 11.17
C GLY A 172 -7.78 -11.13 11.03
N PHE A 173 -7.49 -9.92 11.54
CA PHE A 173 -6.16 -9.32 11.51
C PHE A 173 -5.52 -9.16 12.89
N GLN A 174 -6.19 -9.61 13.95
CA GLN A 174 -5.72 -9.44 15.34
C GLN A 174 -5.45 -7.97 15.70
N MET A 175 -6.30 -7.07 15.18
CA MET A 175 -6.22 -5.64 15.46
C MET A 175 -6.83 -5.28 16.82
N GLU A 176 -6.29 -4.23 17.46
CA GLU A 176 -6.99 -3.54 18.54
C GLU A 176 -8.29 -2.92 18.03
N GLU A 177 -9.34 -2.94 18.87
CA GLU A 177 -10.68 -2.51 18.44
C GLU A 177 -10.74 -1.05 18.00
N GLU A 178 -10.05 -0.16 18.70
CA GLU A 178 -9.97 1.28 18.37
C GLU A 178 -9.40 1.46 16.95
N ARG A 179 -8.31 0.78 16.65
CA ARG A 179 -7.69 0.78 15.31
C ARG A 179 -8.61 0.19 14.24
N ALA A 180 -9.36 -0.87 14.57
CA ALA A 180 -10.32 -1.48 13.66
C ALA A 180 -11.47 -0.52 13.32
N ARG A 181 -11.92 0.31 14.28
CA ARG A 181 -12.91 1.37 14.08
C ARG A 181 -12.39 2.49 13.20
N GLU A 182 -11.23 3.05 13.53
CA GLU A 182 -10.57 4.08 12.69
C GLU A 182 -10.40 3.62 11.24
N MET A 183 -9.98 2.36 11.04
CA MET A 183 -9.83 1.79 9.71
C MET A 183 -11.17 1.71 8.97
N ALA A 184 -12.24 1.28 9.64
CA ALA A 184 -13.57 1.18 9.04
C ALA A 184 -14.11 2.59 8.66
N GLU A 185 -13.89 3.60 9.50
CA GLU A 185 -14.28 4.99 9.24
C GLU A 185 -13.52 5.59 8.06
N ASN A 186 -12.22 5.39 8.00
CA ASN A 186 -11.36 5.93 6.94
C ASN A 186 -11.64 5.28 5.57
N MET A 187 -12.13 4.05 5.55
CA MET A 187 -12.49 3.34 4.32
C MET A 187 -13.90 3.67 3.83
N ALA A 188 -14.76 4.18 4.71
CA ALA A 188 -16.12 4.55 4.36
C ALA A 188 -16.13 5.74 3.37
N GLY A 189 -16.72 5.54 2.19
CA GLY A 189 -16.97 6.61 1.23
C GLY A 189 -15.93 6.80 0.12
N ASP A 190 -14.90 5.95 -0.02
CA ASP A 190 -14.08 5.96 -1.23
C ASP A 190 -14.85 5.28 -2.38
N PRO A 191 -15.28 6.03 -3.42
CA PRO A 191 -16.08 5.47 -4.52
C PRO A 191 -15.33 4.44 -5.38
N LYS A 192 -14.00 4.38 -5.28
CA LYS A 192 -13.17 3.38 -5.96
C LYS A 192 -13.03 2.09 -5.14
N SER A 193 -13.47 2.11 -3.89
CA SER A 193 -13.34 0.99 -2.95
C SER A 193 -14.67 0.29 -2.74
N THR A 194 -14.66 -1.03 -2.80
CA THR A 194 -15.83 -1.88 -2.47
C THR A 194 -15.39 -3.01 -1.56
N THR A 195 -16.14 -3.23 -0.47
CA THR A 195 -15.94 -4.38 0.41
C THR A 195 -17.09 -5.38 0.23
N HIS A 196 -16.74 -6.65 0.19
CA HIS A 196 -17.71 -7.74 0.16
C HIS A 196 -17.55 -8.60 1.40
N LEU A 197 -18.65 -8.87 2.07
CA LEU A 197 -18.71 -9.90 3.12
C LEU A 197 -18.80 -11.29 2.51
N MET A 198 -18.10 -12.23 3.13
CA MET A 198 -18.16 -13.65 2.83
C MET A 198 -19.22 -14.27 3.71
N ILE A 199 -20.34 -14.69 3.13
CA ILE A 199 -21.47 -15.27 3.84
C ILE A 199 -21.50 -16.79 3.63
N VAL A 200 -21.58 -17.55 4.73
CA VAL A 200 -21.80 -19.00 4.76
C VAL A 200 -22.82 -19.29 5.85
N ASP A 201 -23.87 -20.06 5.54
CA ASP A 201 -24.95 -20.39 6.47
C ASP A 201 -25.52 -19.14 7.18
N ASP A 202 -25.80 -18.09 6.39
CA ASP A 202 -26.32 -16.78 6.83
C ASP A 202 -25.40 -16.00 7.80
N LYS A 203 -24.15 -16.41 7.95
CA LYS A 203 -23.16 -15.74 8.82
C LYS A 203 -22.04 -15.11 8.01
N ALA A 204 -21.64 -13.90 8.39
CA ALA A 204 -20.44 -13.25 7.88
C ALA A 204 -19.21 -13.91 8.52
N ILE A 205 -18.41 -14.60 7.71
CA ILE A 205 -17.22 -15.34 8.14
C ILE A 205 -15.91 -14.73 7.69
N GLY A 206 -15.97 -13.66 6.91
CA GLY A 206 -14.80 -12.98 6.38
C GLY A 206 -15.21 -11.81 5.49
N LYS A 207 -14.22 -11.12 4.96
CA LYS A 207 -14.40 -10.03 4.00
C LYS A 207 -13.27 -9.96 3.00
N ILE A 208 -13.52 -9.32 1.87
CA ILE A 208 -12.54 -9.00 0.83
C ILE A 208 -12.86 -7.62 0.27
N SER A 209 -11.87 -6.74 0.23
CA SER A 209 -11.98 -5.37 -0.28
C SER A 209 -11.20 -5.22 -1.57
N VAL A 210 -11.72 -4.40 -2.47
CA VAL A 210 -11.11 -4.10 -3.77
C VAL A 210 -11.14 -2.60 -3.99
N ASN A 211 -9.99 -2.03 -4.33
CA ASN A 211 -9.90 -0.69 -4.91
C ASN A 211 -9.73 -0.83 -6.42
N LYS A 212 -10.58 -0.15 -7.19
CA LYS A 212 -10.64 -0.29 -8.64
C LYS A 212 -10.39 1.05 -9.33
N ASP A 213 -9.49 1.04 -10.33
CA ASP A 213 -9.19 2.19 -11.16
C ASP A 213 -9.06 1.76 -12.64
N GLU A 214 -9.96 2.24 -13.50
CA GLU A 214 -10.05 1.87 -14.93
C GLU A 214 -9.89 0.36 -15.19
N SER A 215 -8.69 -0.08 -15.59
CA SER A 215 -8.36 -1.49 -15.91
C SER A 215 -7.59 -2.23 -14.82
N LYS A 216 -7.37 -1.59 -13.67
CA LYS A 216 -6.57 -2.11 -12.56
C LYS A 216 -7.43 -2.29 -11.32
N ALA A 217 -7.16 -3.34 -10.58
CA ALA A 217 -7.77 -3.59 -9.29
C ALA A 217 -6.71 -4.00 -8.26
N PHE A 218 -6.86 -3.51 -7.05
CA PHE A 218 -6.01 -3.87 -5.92
C PHE A 218 -6.86 -4.52 -4.84
N ILE A 219 -6.55 -5.79 -4.51
CA ILE A 219 -7.23 -6.54 -3.46
C ILE A 219 -6.53 -6.25 -2.13
N TYR A 220 -7.30 -5.90 -1.11
CA TYR A 220 -6.79 -5.61 0.22
C TYR A 220 -7.82 -5.96 1.30
N GLY A 221 -7.44 -5.87 2.57
CA GLY A 221 -8.35 -6.12 3.68
C GLY A 221 -9.05 -7.48 3.61
N PHE A 222 -8.39 -8.49 3.03
CA PHE A 222 -8.91 -9.83 2.86
C PHE A 222 -8.61 -10.68 4.09
N CYS A 223 -9.67 -11.12 4.78
CA CYS A 223 -9.54 -12.03 5.91
C CYS A 223 -10.70 -13.02 5.98
N VAL A 224 -10.41 -14.15 6.60
CA VAL A 224 -11.39 -15.15 7.03
C VAL A 224 -11.25 -15.31 8.53
N HIS A 225 -12.37 -15.29 9.25
CA HIS A 225 -12.37 -15.48 10.71
C HIS A 225 -11.66 -16.79 11.07
N PRO A 226 -10.83 -16.85 12.13
CA PRO A 226 -10.02 -18.02 12.48
C PRO A 226 -10.80 -19.34 12.53
N ASP A 227 -12.00 -19.36 13.11
CA ASP A 227 -12.84 -20.56 13.21
C ASP A 227 -13.32 -21.11 11.85
N HIS A 228 -13.17 -20.33 10.79
CA HIS A 228 -13.59 -20.67 9.44
C HIS A 228 -12.43 -20.85 8.47
N GLN A 229 -11.19 -20.67 8.91
CA GLN A 229 -9.99 -20.93 8.11
C GLN A 229 -9.78 -22.43 7.84
N GLY A 230 -8.95 -22.75 6.83
CA GLY A 230 -8.63 -24.13 6.46
C GLY A 230 -9.75 -24.90 5.74
N LYS A 231 -10.94 -24.29 5.55
CA LYS A 231 -12.12 -24.92 4.91
C LYS A 231 -12.28 -24.56 3.41
N GLY A 232 -11.32 -23.87 2.82
CA GLY A 232 -11.34 -23.48 1.42
C GLY A 232 -12.19 -22.22 1.11
N TYR A 233 -12.78 -21.58 2.10
CA TYR A 233 -13.64 -20.41 1.90
C TYR A 233 -12.90 -19.21 1.33
N GLY A 234 -11.66 -18.97 1.78
CA GLY A 234 -10.82 -17.91 1.23
C GLY A 234 -10.54 -18.08 -0.27
N ARG A 235 -10.27 -19.33 -0.71
CA ARG A 235 -10.07 -19.63 -2.14
C ARG A 235 -11.34 -19.39 -2.95
N GLN A 236 -12.50 -19.76 -2.43
CA GLN A 236 -13.79 -19.52 -3.10
C GLN A 236 -14.03 -18.01 -3.28
N ALA A 237 -13.84 -17.23 -2.21
CA ALA A 237 -14.04 -15.79 -2.25
C ALA A 237 -13.07 -15.08 -3.20
N LEU A 238 -11.79 -15.46 -3.15
CA LEU A 238 -10.77 -14.87 -4.02
C LEU A 238 -11.05 -15.20 -5.50
N ALA A 239 -11.35 -16.44 -5.82
CA ALA A 239 -11.66 -16.87 -7.19
C ALA A 239 -12.88 -16.13 -7.76
N GLN A 240 -13.98 -16.02 -6.99
CA GLN A 240 -15.18 -15.26 -7.40
C GLN A 240 -14.86 -13.76 -7.59
N THR A 241 -14.01 -13.19 -6.73
CA THR A 241 -13.60 -11.79 -6.84
C THR A 241 -12.79 -11.57 -8.12
N ILE A 242 -11.84 -12.44 -8.44
CA ILE A 242 -11.03 -12.38 -9.65
C ILE A 242 -11.93 -12.50 -10.89
N GLU A 243 -12.82 -13.49 -10.93
CA GLU A 243 -13.76 -13.73 -12.04
C GLU A 243 -14.57 -12.45 -12.32
N ARG A 244 -15.19 -11.89 -11.28
CA ARG A 244 -15.96 -10.65 -11.39
C ARG A 244 -15.12 -9.48 -11.89
N LEU A 245 -13.91 -9.25 -11.36
CA LEU A 245 -13.05 -8.15 -11.79
C LEU A 245 -12.67 -8.25 -13.26
N VAL A 246 -12.43 -9.45 -13.74
CA VAL A 246 -12.12 -9.68 -15.14
C VAL A 246 -13.34 -9.44 -16.05
N GLU A 247 -14.52 -9.90 -15.64
CA GLU A 247 -15.78 -9.64 -16.35
C GLU A 247 -16.10 -8.14 -16.40
N GLU A 248 -15.76 -7.40 -15.34
CA GLU A 248 -15.88 -5.94 -15.26
C GLU A 248 -14.80 -5.17 -16.05
N GLY A 249 -13.90 -5.87 -16.75
CA GLY A 249 -12.87 -5.25 -17.58
C GLY A 249 -11.60 -4.83 -16.82
N CYS A 250 -11.36 -5.36 -15.61
CA CYS A 250 -10.17 -5.14 -14.80
C CYS A 250 -9.27 -6.38 -14.76
N PRO A 251 -8.55 -6.72 -15.84
CA PRO A 251 -7.71 -7.93 -15.87
C PRO A 251 -6.40 -7.79 -15.07
N GLN A 252 -5.97 -6.57 -14.76
CA GLN A 252 -4.76 -6.31 -13.98
C GLN A 252 -5.13 -6.26 -12.50
N VAL A 253 -4.97 -7.39 -11.81
CA VAL A 253 -5.29 -7.53 -10.39
C VAL A 253 -4.01 -7.73 -9.61
N SER A 254 -3.81 -6.93 -8.56
CA SER A 254 -2.64 -7.00 -7.70
C SER A 254 -3.06 -7.06 -6.23
N LEU A 255 -2.16 -7.52 -5.38
CA LEU A 255 -2.30 -7.49 -3.92
C LEU A 255 -0.93 -7.40 -3.24
N GLU A 256 -0.94 -7.11 -1.94
CA GLU A 256 0.24 -7.23 -1.08
C GLU A 256 0.00 -8.28 0.01
N VAL A 257 1.05 -8.99 0.38
CA VAL A 257 1.03 -9.99 1.45
C VAL A 257 2.33 -9.99 2.23
N ALA A 258 2.25 -10.07 3.56
CA ALA A 258 3.42 -10.21 4.41
C ALA A 258 4.20 -11.48 4.02
N CYS A 259 5.53 -11.36 3.84
CA CYS A 259 6.38 -12.48 3.41
C CYS A 259 6.33 -13.68 4.38
N GLU A 260 6.06 -13.41 5.65
CA GLU A 260 5.95 -14.42 6.71
C GLU A 260 4.62 -15.19 6.67
N ASN A 261 3.62 -14.66 5.96
CA ASN A 261 2.30 -15.29 5.84
C ASN A 261 2.27 -16.36 4.72
N SER A 262 2.98 -17.47 4.96
CA SER A 262 3.07 -18.58 3.99
C SER A 262 1.71 -19.19 3.62
N SER A 263 0.74 -19.15 4.54
CA SER A 263 -0.62 -19.66 4.30
C SER A 263 -1.37 -18.80 3.27
N ALA A 264 -1.30 -17.48 3.42
CA ALA A 264 -1.90 -16.55 2.46
C ALA A 264 -1.14 -16.58 1.12
N LEU A 265 0.19 -16.64 1.15
CA LEU A 265 1.00 -16.77 -0.07
C LEU A 265 0.57 -17.98 -0.89
N GLY A 266 0.49 -19.17 -0.29
CA GLY A 266 0.05 -20.39 -0.96
C GLY A 266 -1.39 -20.31 -1.47
N LEU A 267 -2.29 -19.58 -0.77
CA LEU A 267 -3.64 -19.31 -1.24
C LEU A 267 -3.60 -18.47 -2.53
N TYR A 268 -2.86 -17.35 -2.54
CA TYR A 268 -2.77 -16.46 -3.69
C TYR A 268 -2.13 -17.14 -4.90
N GLU A 269 -1.03 -17.85 -4.72
CA GLU A 269 -0.38 -18.65 -5.78
C GLU A 269 -1.33 -19.69 -6.37
N SER A 270 -2.13 -20.36 -5.53
CA SER A 270 -3.12 -21.35 -5.97
C SER A 270 -4.28 -20.73 -6.77
N CYS A 271 -4.49 -19.42 -6.70
CA CYS A 271 -5.47 -18.66 -7.48
C CYS A 271 -4.85 -17.93 -8.68
N GLY A 272 -3.55 -18.17 -8.96
CA GLY A 272 -2.88 -17.66 -10.15
C GLY A 272 -2.06 -16.40 -9.95
N PHE A 273 -1.89 -15.91 -8.72
CA PHE A 273 -0.97 -14.82 -8.44
C PHE A 273 0.48 -15.31 -8.43
N PHE A 274 1.39 -14.39 -8.76
CA PHE A 274 2.84 -14.63 -8.64
C PHE A 274 3.52 -13.42 -7.99
N VAL A 275 4.61 -13.65 -7.29
CA VAL A 275 5.41 -12.59 -6.68
C VAL A 275 6.12 -11.80 -7.78
N LYS A 276 5.84 -10.52 -7.88
CA LYS A 276 6.47 -9.58 -8.81
C LYS A 276 7.66 -8.88 -8.19
N SER A 277 7.50 -8.40 -6.96
CA SER A 277 8.55 -7.70 -6.20
C SER A 277 8.34 -7.88 -4.70
N ALA A 278 9.30 -7.42 -3.91
CA ALA A 278 9.19 -7.37 -2.46
C ALA A 278 9.60 -6.00 -1.95
N ASN A 279 8.89 -5.50 -0.93
CA ASN A 279 9.24 -4.31 -0.19
C ASN A 279 9.68 -4.68 1.22
N ASP A 280 10.84 -4.19 1.61
CA ASP A 280 11.38 -4.32 2.97
C ASP A 280 11.09 -3.03 3.73
N TYR A 281 10.56 -3.13 4.93
CA TYR A 281 10.16 -2.00 5.77
C TYR A 281 11.18 -1.78 6.88
N TYR A 282 11.69 -0.54 6.98
CA TYR A 282 12.69 -0.14 7.96
C TYR A 282 12.18 1.00 8.82
N LYS A 283 12.24 0.85 10.13
CA LYS A 283 11.84 1.87 11.10
C LYS A 283 13.03 2.75 11.49
N LEU A 284 12.77 4.05 11.56
CA LEU A 284 13.69 5.05 12.09
C LEU A 284 12.96 5.85 13.18
N ALA A 285 13.43 5.79 14.42
CA ALA A 285 12.95 6.63 15.50
C ALA A 285 13.34 8.11 15.25
N LEU A 286 12.49 9.07 15.68
CA LEU A 286 12.65 10.51 15.42
C LEU A 286 13.03 11.31 16.67
#